data_1bf652f90f3c014a0a6d456e37b4bb7c
#
_entry.id   1bf652f90f3c014a0a6d456e37b4bb7c
#
_cell.length_a   1.000
_cell.length_b   1.000
_cell.length_c   1.000
_cell.angle_alpha   90.00
_cell.angle_beta   90.00
_cell.angle_gamma   90.00
#
_symmetry.space_group_name_H-M   'P 1'
#
loop_
_entity.id
_entity.type
_entity.pdbx_description
1 polymer ?
#
loop_
_entity_poly.entity_id
_entity_poly.type
_entity_poly.pdbx_seq_one_letter_code
_entity_poly.pdbx_strand_id
1 'polypeptide(L)'
;MRTNETFEQHLRKSNLSENTIHSYLWTVDFYHAHYDEVNKENLLAYKGYLMEFFKPKTVNLRIQAMNKYLEFLHKDRLRLKAVKVQQKNFLENVISNADYNFLKKQLKKDCNMEWYFVVWYLAATGARVSELIQIKIEHVELGYLICTPREENCAGYTYPKS
;
A
#
# COMPACT_ATOMS: atom_id res chain seq x y z
N MET A 1 -29.07 21.94 7.43
CA MET A 1 -29.26 20.72 6.62
C MET A 1 -28.09 19.80 6.85
N ARG A 2 -28.26 18.71 7.63
CA ARG A 2 -27.23 17.65 7.71
C ARG A 2 -27.36 16.83 6.43
N THR A 3 -26.42 16.99 5.51
CA THR A 3 -26.28 16.09 4.37
C THR A 3 -26.01 14.69 4.91
N ASN A 4 -26.82 13.70 4.52
CA ASN A 4 -26.57 12.27 4.79
C ASN A 4 -25.36 11.83 3.97
N GLU A 5 -24.19 12.30 4.35
CA GLU A 5 -22.93 11.89 3.76
C GLU A 5 -22.59 10.49 4.26
N THR A 6 -22.27 9.59 3.35
CA THR A 6 -21.77 8.27 3.71
C THR A 6 -20.28 8.36 4.07
N PHE A 7 -19.79 7.42 4.90
CA PHE A 7 -18.35 7.36 5.24
C PHE A 7 -17.47 7.24 3.99
N GLU A 8 -17.93 6.50 2.97
CA GLU A 8 -17.21 6.40 1.69
C GLU A 8 -17.07 7.76 1.00
N GLN A 9 -18.14 8.56 0.94
CA GLN A 9 -18.09 9.90 0.36
C GLN A 9 -17.13 10.82 1.12
N HIS A 10 -17.09 10.70 2.45
CA HIS A 10 -16.13 11.41 3.29
C HIS A 10 -14.68 11.04 2.98
N LEU A 11 -14.40 9.73 2.78
CA LEU A 11 -13.07 9.25 2.41
C LEU A 11 -12.65 9.72 1.02
N ARG A 12 -13.57 9.74 0.04
CA ARG A 12 -13.32 10.26 -1.32
C ARG A 12 -12.98 11.74 -1.32
N LYS A 13 -13.69 12.55 -0.51
CA LYS A 13 -13.36 13.98 -0.32
C LYS A 13 -12.00 14.21 0.33
N SER A 14 -11.48 13.23 1.05
CA SER A 14 -10.14 13.28 1.66
C SER A 14 -9.02 12.90 0.70
N ASN A 15 -9.27 12.77 -0.62
CA ASN A 15 -8.32 12.41 -1.69
C ASN A 15 -7.53 11.13 -1.40
N LEU A 16 -8.17 10.12 -0.79
CA LEU A 16 -7.53 8.84 -0.53
C LEU A 16 -7.59 7.95 -1.77
N SER A 17 -6.55 7.12 -1.97
CA SER A 17 -6.55 6.14 -3.07
C SER A 17 -7.66 5.11 -2.89
N GLU A 18 -8.22 4.58 -4.00
CA GLU A 18 -9.28 3.56 -3.99
C GLU A 18 -8.92 2.36 -3.10
N ASN A 19 -7.67 1.88 -3.16
CA ASN A 19 -7.21 0.79 -2.31
C ASN A 19 -7.25 1.14 -0.81
N THR A 20 -6.97 2.41 -0.47
CA THR A 20 -7.06 2.89 0.92
C THR A 20 -8.51 2.98 1.36
N ILE A 21 -9.40 3.49 0.50
CA ILE A 21 -10.83 3.58 0.75
C ILE A 21 -11.39 2.18 1.00
N HIS A 22 -11.15 1.22 0.11
CA HIS A 22 -11.57 -0.17 0.29
C HIS A 22 -11.05 -0.79 1.60
N SER A 23 -9.78 -0.55 1.92
CA SER A 23 -9.18 -1.06 3.17
C SER A 23 -9.84 -0.45 4.42
N TYR A 24 -10.24 0.82 4.36
CA TYR A 24 -10.89 1.51 5.47
C TYR A 24 -12.33 1.08 5.63
N LEU A 25 -13.08 0.98 4.54
CA LEU A 25 -14.46 0.46 4.56
C LEU A 25 -14.49 -0.96 5.12
N TRP A 26 -13.66 -1.86 4.59
CA TRP A 26 -13.55 -3.22 5.11
C TRP A 26 -13.25 -3.25 6.62
N THR A 27 -12.42 -2.34 7.12
CA THR A 27 -12.07 -2.28 8.54
C THR A 27 -13.28 -1.91 9.39
N VAL A 28 -14.10 -0.96 8.92
CA VAL A 28 -15.31 -0.52 9.62
C VAL A 28 -16.38 -1.60 9.57
N ASP A 29 -16.57 -2.24 8.42
CA ASP A 29 -17.51 -3.36 8.26
C ASP A 29 -17.12 -4.53 9.18
N PHE A 30 -15.82 -4.87 9.22
CA PHE A 30 -15.33 -5.89 10.14
C PHE A 30 -15.59 -5.53 11.61
N TYR A 31 -15.39 -4.26 11.99
CA TYR A 31 -15.71 -3.80 13.33
C TYR A 31 -17.19 -4.00 13.66
N HIS A 32 -18.09 -3.53 12.80
CA HIS A 32 -19.55 -3.62 13.01
C HIS A 32 -20.10 -5.05 12.92
N ALA A 33 -19.40 -5.97 12.27
CA ALA A 33 -19.75 -7.40 12.29
C ALA A 33 -19.52 -8.06 13.67
N HIS A 34 -18.71 -7.44 14.55
CA HIS A 34 -18.35 -8.00 15.85
C HIS A 34 -18.76 -7.12 17.03
N TYR A 35 -19.05 -5.83 16.79
CA TYR A 35 -19.37 -4.86 17.83
C TYR A 35 -20.51 -3.95 17.37
N ASP A 36 -21.62 -3.94 18.08
CA ASP A 36 -22.81 -3.17 17.71
C ASP A 36 -22.60 -1.66 17.88
N GLU A 37 -21.86 -1.25 18.92
CA GLU A 37 -21.68 0.15 19.27
C GLU A 37 -20.22 0.63 19.23
N VAL A 38 -20.07 1.89 18.79
CA VAL A 38 -18.77 2.58 18.85
C VAL A 38 -18.65 3.29 20.20
N ASN A 39 -18.11 2.58 21.17
CA ASN A 39 -17.78 3.04 22.52
C ASN A 39 -16.34 2.69 22.90
N LYS A 40 -15.87 3.20 24.04
CA LYS A 40 -14.48 3.02 24.46
C LYS A 40 -14.13 1.55 24.75
N GLU A 41 -15.04 0.80 25.35
CA GLU A 41 -14.83 -0.60 25.71
C GLU A 41 -14.66 -1.46 24.47
N ASN A 42 -15.60 -1.37 23.53
CA ASN A 42 -15.56 -2.12 22.27
C ASN A 42 -14.34 -1.77 21.42
N LEU A 43 -13.94 -0.50 21.38
CA LEU A 43 -12.72 -0.08 20.66
C LEU A 43 -11.44 -0.63 21.30
N LEU A 44 -11.38 -0.72 22.62
CA LEU A 44 -10.23 -1.33 23.30
C LEU A 44 -10.22 -2.85 23.11
N ALA A 45 -11.39 -3.51 23.18
CA ALA A 45 -11.52 -4.94 22.88
C ALA A 45 -11.09 -5.24 21.44
N TYR A 46 -11.58 -4.45 20.47
CA TYR A 46 -11.17 -4.54 19.07
C TYR A 46 -9.66 -4.39 18.91
N LYS A 47 -9.04 -3.38 19.54
CA LYS A 47 -7.59 -3.21 19.51
C LYS A 47 -6.86 -4.41 20.11
N GLY A 48 -7.34 -4.96 21.21
CA GLY A 48 -6.82 -6.18 21.83
C GLY A 48 -6.82 -7.34 20.83
N TYR A 49 -7.97 -7.59 20.20
CA TYR A 49 -8.11 -8.59 19.15
C TYR A 49 -7.10 -8.39 18.01
N LEU A 50 -6.98 -7.16 17.50
CA LEU A 50 -6.02 -6.88 16.43
C LEU A 50 -4.58 -7.18 16.84
N MET A 51 -4.20 -6.87 18.08
CA MET A 51 -2.85 -7.11 18.61
C MET A 51 -2.54 -8.59 18.77
N GLU A 52 -3.53 -9.41 19.05
CA GLU A 52 -3.39 -10.85 19.21
C GLU A 52 -3.22 -11.56 17.85
N PHE A 53 -3.99 -11.17 16.83
CA PHE A 53 -4.07 -11.91 15.57
C PHE A 53 -3.30 -11.30 14.42
N PHE A 54 -2.84 -10.04 14.50
CA PHE A 54 -2.21 -9.35 13.38
C PHE A 54 -0.84 -8.76 13.71
N LYS A 55 -0.01 -8.63 12.67
CA LYS A 55 1.30 -7.97 12.79
C LYS A 55 1.14 -6.48 13.12
N PRO A 56 2.05 -5.86 13.88
CA PRO A 56 1.95 -4.47 14.34
C PRO A 56 1.70 -3.44 13.22
N LYS A 57 2.26 -3.65 12.02
CA LYS A 57 1.99 -2.77 10.86
C LYS A 57 0.52 -2.84 10.43
N THR A 58 -0.06 -4.05 10.40
CA THR A 58 -1.49 -4.25 10.06
C THR A 58 -2.38 -3.67 11.15
N VAL A 59 -2.04 -3.86 12.42
CA VAL A 59 -2.76 -3.26 13.57
C VAL A 59 -2.83 -1.74 13.40
N ASN A 60 -1.70 -1.09 13.11
CA ASN A 60 -1.66 0.36 12.93
C ASN A 60 -2.48 0.83 11.73
N LEU A 61 -2.49 0.08 10.62
CA LEU A 61 -3.35 0.38 9.48
C LEU A 61 -4.84 0.34 9.87
N ARG A 62 -5.26 -0.68 10.62
CA ARG A 62 -6.64 -0.82 11.09
C ARG A 62 -7.01 0.28 12.10
N ILE A 63 -6.09 0.65 12.99
CA ILE A 63 -6.26 1.78 13.93
C ILE A 63 -6.42 3.10 13.17
N GLN A 64 -5.65 3.35 12.12
CA GLN A 64 -5.79 4.54 11.28
C GLN A 64 -7.18 4.61 10.63
N ALA A 65 -7.65 3.49 10.06
CA ALA A 65 -8.99 3.41 9.47
C ALA A 65 -10.09 3.71 10.50
N MET A 66 -10.01 3.09 11.69
CA MET A 66 -10.97 3.36 12.78
C MET A 66 -10.90 4.79 13.28
N ASN A 67 -9.71 5.38 13.39
CA ASN A 67 -9.59 6.78 13.79
C ASN A 67 -10.19 7.74 12.74
N LYS A 68 -10.08 7.40 11.45
CA LYS A 68 -10.75 8.18 10.38
C LYS A 68 -12.27 8.03 10.44
N TYR A 69 -12.76 6.86 10.81
CA TYR A 69 -14.17 6.62 11.05
C TYR A 69 -14.69 7.38 12.29
N LEU A 70 -13.91 7.42 13.38
CA LEU A 70 -14.23 8.18 14.58
C LEU A 70 -14.28 9.70 14.31
N GLU A 71 -13.39 10.21 13.45
CA GLU A 71 -13.42 11.60 12.97
C GLU A 71 -14.72 11.89 12.23
N PHE A 72 -15.13 11.02 11.31
CA PHE A 72 -16.40 11.13 10.58
C PHE A 72 -17.62 11.13 11.53
N LEU A 73 -17.59 10.32 12.59
CA LEU A 73 -18.64 10.27 13.61
C LEU A 73 -18.56 11.41 14.64
N HIS A 74 -17.60 12.34 14.54
CA HIS A 74 -17.32 13.39 15.53
C HIS A 74 -17.04 12.85 16.94
N LYS A 75 -16.42 11.65 17.02
CA LYS A 75 -16.03 10.95 18.26
C LYS A 75 -14.51 10.97 18.49
N ASP A 76 -13.82 12.05 18.18
CA ASP A 76 -12.34 12.16 18.27
C ASP A 76 -11.77 11.83 19.64
N ARG A 77 -12.53 12.00 20.71
CA ARG A 77 -12.12 11.66 22.08
C ARG A 77 -11.86 10.15 22.26
N LEU A 78 -12.39 9.33 21.37
CA LEU A 78 -12.25 7.86 21.41
C LEU A 78 -11.09 7.35 20.57
N ARG A 79 -10.28 8.21 19.96
CA ARG A 79 -9.16 7.82 19.11
C ARG A 79 -8.24 6.82 19.78
N LEU A 80 -7.88 5.79 19.03
CA LEU A 80 -6.98 4.74 19.44
C LEU A 80 -5.52 5.16 19.19
N LYS A 81 -4.65 4.89 20.16
CA LYS A 81 -3.21 5.09 20.00
C LYS A 81 -2.60 3.94 19.19
N ALA A 82 -1.72 4.27 18.27
CA ALA A 82 -0.94 3.30 17.50
C ALA A 82 -0.06 2.42 18.41
N VAL A 83 0.25 1.24 17.92
CA VAL A 83 1.17 0.29 18.58
C VAL A 83 2.60 0.61 18.13
N LYS A 84 3.57 0.55 19.05
CA LYS A 84 4.98 0.69 18.71
C LYS A 84 5.41 -0.44 17.78
N VAL A 85 5.99 -0.07 16.62
CA VAL A 85 6.57 -1.02 15.68
C VAL A 85 8.08 -0.98 15.83
N GLN A 86 8.68 -2.12 16.19
CA GLN A 86 10.13 -2.25 16.07
C GLN A 86 10.48 -2.31 14.58
N GLN A 87 11.19 -1.31 14.10
CA GLN A 87 11.75 -1.36 12.74
C GLN A 87 12.96 -2.31 12.78
N LYS A 88 12.87 -3.41 12.04
CA LYS A 88 14.04 -4.20 11.72
C LYS A 88 14.89 -3.40 10.72
N ASN A 89 16.09 -3.00 11.13
CA ASN A 89 17.02 -2.24 10.28
C ASN A 89 17.65 -3.09 9.17
N PHE A 90 17.30 -4.38 9.07
CA PHE A 90 17.84 -5.29 8.06
C PHE A 90 16.72 -5.71 7.11
N LEU A 91 16.99 -5.56 5.82
CA LEU A 91 16.17 -6.15 4.78
C LEU A 91 16.48 -7.66 4.76
N GLU A 92 15.56 -8.47 5.28
CA GLU A 92 15.58 -9.92 5.09
C GLU A 92 15.16 -10.22 3.64
N ASN A 93 15.80 -11.20 3.01
CA ASN A 93 15.49 -11.64 1.64
C ASN A 93 15.82 -10.63 0.52
N VAL A 94 16.97 -9.97 0.62
CA VAL A 94 17.52 -9.21 -0.50
C VAL A 94 18.17 -10.18 -1.48
N ILE A 95 17.79 -10.09 -2.75
CA ILE A 95 18.41 -10.87 -3.83
C ILE A 95 19.87 -10.45 -3.96
N SER A 96 20.82 -11.41 -3.89
CA SER A 96 22.23 -11.13 -4.10
C SER A 96 22.52 -10.88 -5.60
N ASN A 97 23.64 -10.20 -5.88
CA ASN A 97 24.13 -10.06 -7.26
C ASN A 97 24.37 -11.41 -7.95
N ALA A 98 24.76 -12.43 -7.18
CA ALA A 98 24.95 -13.78 -7.70
C ALA A 98 23.63 -14.41 -8.14
N ASP A 99 22.57 -14.31 -7.31
CA ASP A 99 21.24 -14.81 -7.62
C ASP A 99 20.62 -14.08 -8.81
N TYR A 100 20.77 -12.76 -8.87
CA TYR A 100 20.32 -11.95 -9.99
C TYR A 100 20.99 -12.40 -11.32
N ASN A 101 22.32 -12.56 -11.31
CA ASN A 101 23.04 -13.00 -12.50
C ASN A 101 22.72 -14.44 -12.89
N PHE A 102 22.51 -15.32 -11.91
CA PHE A 102 22.07 -16.69 -12.16
C PHE A 102 20.68 -16.69 -12.81
N LEU A 103 19.72 -15.95 -12.27
CA LEU A 103 18.37 -15.84 -12.83
C LEU A 103 18.41 -15.36 -14.28
N LYS A 104 19.19 -14.31 -14.58
CA LYS A 104 19.34 -13.79 -15.95
C LYS A 104 19.91 -14.82 -16.93
N LYS A 105 20.93 -15.57 -16.49
CA LYS A 105 21.50 -16.66 -17.31
C LYS A 105 20.48 -17.75 -17.59
N GLN A 106 19.71 -18.14 -16.57
CA GLN A 106 18.69 -19.18 -16.70
C GLN A 106 17.59 -18.74 -17.66
N LEU A 107 17.06 -17.52 -17.52
CA LEU A 107 16.02 -16.99 -18.41
C LEU A 107 16.49 -16.94 -19.88
N LYS A 108 17.76 -16.60 -20.13
CA LYS A 108 18.33 -16.66 -21.49
C LYS A 108 18.43 -18.09 -22.02
N LYS A 109 18.88 -19.03 -21.18
CA LYS A 109 18.99 -20.44 -21.56
C LYS A 109 17.63 -21.04 -21.91
N ASP A 110 16.60 -20.68 -21.18
CA ASP A 110 15.23 -21.15 -21.39
C ASP A 110 14.50 -20.38 -22.51
N CYS A 111 15.21 -19.49 -23.24
CA CYS A 111 14.67 -18.62 -24.30
C CYS A 111 13.50 -17.74 -23.84
N ASN A 112 13.41 -17.47 -22.53
CA ASN A 112 12.34 -16.66 -21.93
C ASN A 112 12.78 -15.18 -21.90
N MET A 113 12.82 -14.56 -23.07
CA MET A 113 13.32 -13.19 -23.23
C MET A 113 12.39 -12.14 -22.63
N GLU A 114 11.09 -12.39 -22.57
CA GLU A 114 10.12 -11.46 -21.95
C GLU A 114 10.45 -11.24 -20.47
N TRP A 115 10.55 -12.33 -19.71
CA TRP A 115 10.89 -12.25 -18.30
C TRP A 115 12.35 -11.78 -18.07
N TYR A 116 13.27 -12.08 -19.00
CA TYR A 116 14.61 -11.52 -18.95
C TYR A 116 14.59 -9.99 -18.97
N PHE A 117 13.84 -9.38 -19.89
CA PHE A 117 13.73 -7.92 -19.98
C PHE A 117 12.99 -7.32 -18.80
N VAL A 118 11.93 -7.97 -18.30
CA VAL A 118 11.22 -7.54 -17.09
C VAL A 118 12.18 -7.48 -15.88
N VAL A 119 12.91 -8.57 -15.63
CA VAL A 119 13.86 -8.64 -14.51
C VAL A 119 14.99 -7.63 -14.66
N TRP A 120 15.53 -7.49 -15.88
CA TRP A 120 16.55 -6.51 -16.19
C TRP A 120 16.07 -5.09 -15.95
N TYR A 121 14.89 -4.75 -16.46
CA TYR A 121 14.31 -3.42 -16.33
C TYR A 121 14.06 -3.05 -14.85
N LEU A 122 13.43 -3.93 -14.09
CA LEU A 122 13.16 -3.69 -12.67
C LEU A 122 14.45 -3.50 -11.86
N ALA A 123 15.49 -4.28 -12.15
CA ALA A 123 16.79 -4.16 -11.48
C ALA A 123 17.54 -2.88 -11.88
N ALA A 124 17.45 -2.46 -13.16
CA ALA A 124 18.14 -1.27 -13.67
C ALA A 124 17.49 0.04 -13.19
N THR A 125 16.17 0.06 -13.06
CA THR A 125 15.40 1.28 -12.75
C THR A 125 14.96 1.39 -11.30
N GLY A 126 14.87 0.26 -10.58
CA GLY A 126 14.24 0.20 -9.25
C GLY A 126 12.72 0.44 -9.28
N ALA A 127 12.09 0.41 -10.47
CA ALA A 127 10.66 0.61 -10.63
C ALA A 127 9.85 -0.48 -9.92
N ARG A 128 8.64 -0.12 -9.46
CA ARG A 128 7.71 -1.11 -8.92
C ARG A 128 7.02 -1.88 -10.05
N VAL A 129 6.55 -3.10 -9.78
CA VAL A 129 5.78 -3.89 -10.75
C VAL A 129 4.56 -3.12 -11.25
N SER A 130 3.88 -2.38 -10.37
CA SER A 130 2.73 -1.53 -10.74
C SER A 130 3.08 -0.37 -11.67
N GLU A 131 4.34 0.07 -11.69
CA GLU A 131 4.85 1.09 -12.59
C GLU A 131 5.25 0.46 -13.94
N LEU A 132 5.86 -0.73 -13.88
CA LEU A 132 6.21 -1.48 -15.10
C LEU A 132 4.99 -1.74 -15.99
N ILE A 133 3.86 -2.18 -15.43
CA ILE A 133 2.65 -2.48 -16.22
C ILE A 133 1.98 -1.25 -16.85
N GLN A 134 2.39 -0.03 -16.47
CA GLN A 134 1.91 1.22 -17.07
C GLN A 134 2.77 1.70 -18.24
N ILE A 135 3.87 0.99 -18.54
CA ILE A 135 4.76 1.36 -19.65
C ILE A 135 4.05 1.13 -20.98
N LYS A 136 4.06 2.15 -21.82
CA LYS A 136 3.57 2.11 -23.19
C LYS A 136 4.74 2.27 -24.16
N ILE A 137 4.56 1.88 -25.42
CA ILE A 137 5.55 2.02 -26.48
C ILE A 137 5.99 3.49 -26.66
N GLU A 138 5.03 4.41 -26.58
CA GLU A 138 5.26 5.86 -26.65
C GLU A 138 6.30 6.36 -25.63
N HIS A 139 6.30 5.76 -24.43
CA HIS A 139 7.26 6.12 -23.37
C HIS A 139 8.70 5.71 -23.73
N VAL A 140 8.86 4.60 -24.47
CA VAL A 140 10.17 4.13 -24.90
C VAL A 140 10.75 5.09 -25.96
N GLU A 141 9.93 5.58 -26.88
CA GLU A 141 10.34 6.53 -27.89
C GLU A 141 10.74 7.88 -27.30
N LEU A 142 10.00 8.35 -26.30
CA LEU A 142 10.29 9.59 -25.58
C LEU A 142 11.48 9.49 -24.63
N GLY A 143 11.92 8.28 -24.29
CA GLY A 143 13.06 8.02 -23.38
C GLY A 143 12.78 8.34 -21.91
N TYR A 144 11.53 8.55 -21.52
CA TYR A 144 11.11 8.72 -20.14
C TYR A 144 9.72 8.13 -19.90
N LEU A 145 9.45 7.76 -18.66
CA LEU A 145 8.17 7.26 -18.20
C LEU A 145 7.57 8.26 -17.22
N ILE A 146 6.37 8.74 -17.52
CA ILE A 146 5.54 9.46 -16.55
C ILE A 146 4.65 8.41 -15.90
N CYS A 147 5.03 7.96 -14.70
CA CYS A 147 4.10 7.21 -13.88
C CYS A 147 3.05 8.20 -13.37
N THR A 148 1.77 7.92 -13.62
CA THR A 148 0.69 8.65 -12.95
C THR A 148 0.89 8.48 -11.45
N PRO A 149 1.03 9.57 -10.68
CA PRO A 149 1.30 9.46 -9.28
C PRO A 149 0.16 8.73 -8.58
N ARG A 150 0.48 7.74 -7.76
CA ARG A 150 -0.15 7.77 -6.44
C ARG A 150 0.40 9.06 -5.83
N GLU A 151 -0.46 10.06 -5.69
CA GLU A 151 -0.17 11.35 -5.10
C GLU A 151 0.91 11.21 -4.01
N GLU A 152 2.05 11.91 -4.20
CA GLU A 152 3.27 11.94 -3.40
C GLU A 152 4.41 11.05 -3.93
N ASN A 153 5.33 11.70 -4.63
CA ASN A 153 6.63 11.25 -5.15
C ASN A 153 6.66 10.66 -6.58
N CYS A 154 6.48 11.53 -7.56
CA CYS A 154 6.98 11.27 -8.90
C CYS A 154 8.50 11.50 -8.95
N ALA A 155 9.27 10.45 -8.81
CA ALA A 155 10.63 10.44 -9.34
C ALA A 155 10.53 10.10 -10.83
N GLY A 156 10.89 11.06 -11.70
CA GLY A 156 11.05 10.80 -13.14
C GLY A 156 12.18 9.79 -13.32
N TYR A 157 11.88 8.65 -13.93
CA TYR A 157 12.90 7.66 -14.26
C TYR A 157 13.45 7.99 -15.66
N THR A 158 14.73 8.28 -15.74
CA THR A 158 15.45 8.38 -17.03
C THR A 158 16.05 7.03 -17.37
N TYR A 159 15.85 6.56 -18.59
CA TYR A 159 16.52 5.35 -19.07
C TYR A 159 18.00 5.65 -19.32
N PRO A 160 18.93 4.79 -18.89
CA PRO A 160 20.31 4.91 -19.34
C PRO A 160 20.34 4.65 -20.84
N LYS A 161 20.78 5.65 -21.62
CA LYS A 161 21.12 5.45 -23.04
C LYS A 161 22.29 4.45 -23.10
N SER A 162 22.13 3.38 -23.85
CA SER A 162 23.17 2.43 -24.20
C SER A 162 24.27 3.05 -25.02
#